data_47a12c3d3dcfaa6b2628107eb74aef48
#
_entry.id   47a12c3d3dcfaa6b2628107eb74aef48
#
_cell.length_a   1.000
_cell.length_b   1.000
_cell.length_c   1.000
_cell.angle_alpha   90.00
_cell.angle_beta   90.00
_cell.angle_gamma   90.00
#
_symmetry.space_group_name_H-M   'P 1'
#
loop_
_entity.id
_entity.type
_entity.pdbx_description
1 polymer ?
#
loop_
_entity_poly.entity_id
_entity_poly.type
_entity_poly.pdbx_seq_one_letter_code
_entity_poly.pdbx_strand_id
1 'polypeptide(L)'
;MDDVPGPGPLFSPLIEHAIELSAQWHDGTYRKSVWRDPAFEVPEAKEIQIPVIAHLAAVASIVHRAGWDETVVAAAYLHDAIEDMNEHGQRLRRKQLRDAVGAEVTRLVAQVSEQKLNDDGEMRHWRDRKEGYLEGIRTGPPEAAAISLADKIHNLWSIAQSLEAGDDILAALSGDAEAQRWFHEAVLEASRAHDDPRLEPMRTRFQTELDRFETALERE
;
A
#
# COMPACT_ATOMS: atom_id res chain seq x y z
N MET A 1 -9.52 -6.54 33.68
CA MET A 1 -8.46 -7.29 32.98
C MET A 1 -9.00 -7.52 31.60
N ASP A 2 -8.71 -6.56 30.70
CA ASP A 2 -9.20 -6.62 29.34
C ASP A 2 -8.47 -7.75 28.64
N ASP A 3 -9.26 -8.64 28.07
CA ASP A 3 -8.81 -9.83 27.36
C ASP A 3 -8.07 -9.36 26.11
N VAL A 4 -6.75 -9.22 26.20
CA VAL A 4 -5.91 -8.95 25.03
C VAL A 4 -6.05 -10.22 24.17
N PRO A 5 -6.57 -10.12 22.93
CA PRO A 5 -6.67 -11.27 22.05
C PRO A 5 -5.29 -11.94 21.98
N GLY A 6 -5.24 -13.22 22.26
CA GLY A 6 -4.02 -14.00 22.12
C GLY A 6 -3.50 -13.91 20.69
N PRO A 7 -2.21 -14.21 20.44
CA PRO A 7 -1.69 -14.26 19.09
C PRO A 7 -2.57 -15.22 18.27
N GLY A 8 -2.93 -14.79 17.06
CA GLY A 8 -3.67 -15.62 16.10
C GLY A 8 -2.95 -16.94 15.80
N PRO A 9 -3.54 -17.82 14.98
CA PRO A 9 -2.93 -19.09 14.64
C PRO A 9 -1.53 -18.88 14.05
N LEU A 10 -0.58 -19.78 14.37
CA LEU A 10 0.80 -19.69 13.86
C LEU A 10 0.87 -19.78 12.33
N PHE A 11 -0.11 -20.38 11.71
CA PHE A 11 -0.25 -20.53 10.27
C PHE A 11 -1.69 -20.26 9.85
N SER A 12 -1.85 -19.41 8.82
CA SER A 12 -3.15 -19.07 8.24
C SER A 12 -3.18 -19.49 6.77
N PRO A 13 -4.01 -20.46 6.38
CA PRO A 13 -4.22 -20.80 4.97
C PRO A 13 -4.73 -19.63 4.13
N LEU A 14 -5.47 -18.69 4.74
CA LEU A 14 -5.96 -17.50 4.06
C LEU A 14 -4.79 -16.56 3.69
N ILE A 15 -3.88 -16.32 4.64
CA ILE A 15 -2.70 -15.48 4.38
C ILE A 15 -1.79 -16.15 3.34
N GLU A 16 -1.56 -17.47 3.45
CA GLU A 16 -0.76 -18.21 2.47
C GLU A 16 -1.32 -18.06 1.07
N HIS A 17 -2.64 -18.25 0.91
CA HIS A 17 -3.31 -18.09 -0.38
C HIS A 17 -3.21 -16.63 -0.92
N ALA A 18 -3.30 -15.64 -0.03
CA ALA A 18 -3.12 -14.24 -0.41
C ALA A 18 -1.68 -13.94 -0.87
N ILE A 19 -0.67 -14.54 -0.22
CA ILE A 19 0.75 -14.43 -0.62
C ILE A 19 0.95 -15.05 -2.00
N GLU A 20 0.50 -16.28 -2.23
CA GLU A 20 0.65 -16.97 -3.51
C GLU A 20 -0.03 -16.21 -4.66
N LEU A 21 -1.28 -15.77 -4.45
CA LEU A 21 -2.03 -15.00 -5.46
C LEU A 21 -1.35 -13.66 -5.74
N SER A 22 -0.90 -12.98 -4.71
CA SER A 22 -0.19 -11.70 -4.83
C SER A 22 1.14 -11.86 -5.59
N ALA A 23 1.93 -12.88 -5.23
CA ALA A 23 3.19 -13.18 -5.89
C ALA A 23 2.97 -13.55 -7.37
N GLN A 24 1.97 -14.38 -7.67
CA GLN A 24 1.64 -14.78 -9.04
C GLN A 24 1.12 -13.58 -9.86
N TRP A 25 0.27 -12.72 -9.26
CA TRP A 25 -0.31 -11.58 -9.98
C TRP A 25 0.74 -10.52 -10.32
N HIS A 26 1.68 -10.29 -9.43
CA HIS A 26 2.73 -9.27 -9.56
C HIS A 26 4.07 -9.84 -10.02
N ASP A 27 4.11 -11.10 -10.50
CA ASP A 27 5.31 -11.64 -11.12
C ASP A 27 5.76 -10.75 -12.29
N GLY A 28 7.06 -10.53 -12.43
CA GLY A 28 7.61 -9.64 -13.45
C GLY A 28 7.27 -8.15 -13.29
N THR A 29 6.61 -7.73 -12.21
CA THR A 29 6.30 -6.32 -11.93
C THR A 29 7.21 -5.74 -10.85
N TYR A 30 7.62 -4.48 -11.02
CA TYR A 30 8.64 -3.86 -10.20
C TYR A 30 8.20 -2.49 -9.71
N ARG A 31 8.76 -2.09 -8.55
CA ARG A 31 8.61 -0.75 -8.00
C ARG A 31 9.44 0.27 -8.80
N LYS A 32 9.12 1.56 -8.62
CA LYS A 32 9.87 2.66 -9.21
C LYS A 32 11.23 2.89 -8.54
N SER A 33 11.41 2.43 -7.30
CA SER A 33 12.68 2.49 -6.55
C SER A 33 13.56 1.28 -6.89
N VAL A 34 14.87 1.47 -6.68
CA VAL A 34 15.90 0.45 -6.87
C VAL A 34 16.35 -0.15 -5.54
N TRP A 35 17.12 -1.23 -5.58
CA TRP A 35 17.78 -1.80 -4.40
C TRP A 35 18.69 -0.77 -3.73
N ARG A 36 18.58 -0.63 -2.42
CA ARG A 36 19.31 0.38 -1.64
C ARG A 36 20.72 -0.07 -1.28
N ASP A 37 20.87 -1.35 -0.99
CA ASP A 37 22.12 -1.98 -0.60
C ASP A 37 22.09 -3.46 -1.03
N PRO A 38 22.32 -3.76 -2.30
CA PRO A 38 22.29 -5.13 -2.78
C PRO A 38 23.47 -5.91 -2.17
N ALA A 39 23.17 -7.06 -1.55
CA ALA A 39 24.15 -7.94 -0.94
C ALA A 39 25.05 -8.66 -1.98
N PHE A 40 24.80 -8.47 -3.27
CA PHE A 40 25.53 -9.07 -4.38
C PHE A 40 25.47 -8.17 -5.62
N GLU A 41 26.42 -8.35 -6.54
CA GLU A 41 26.40 -7.63 -7.82
C GLU A 41 25.17 -8.03 -8.65
N VAL A 42 24.46 -7.04 -9.16
CA VAL A 42 23.30 -7.19 -10.03
C VAL A 42 23.73 -6.85 -11.46
N PRO A 43 23.81 -7.82 -12.38
CA PRO A 43 24.49 -7.64 -13.66
C PRO A 43 23.73 -6.78 -14.68
N GLU A 44 22.38 -6.61 -14.52
CA GLU A 44 21.56 -5.85 -15.48
C GLU A 44 20.69 -4.81 -14.80
N ALA A 45 20.45 -3.67 -15.46
CA ALA A 45 19.74 -2.51 -14.90
C ALA A 45 18.31 -2.85 -14.39
N LYS A 46 17.54 -3.70 -15.06
CA LYS A 46 16.21 -4.09 -14.60
C LYS A 46 16.21 -5.03 -13.39
N GLU A 47 17.32 -5.72 -13.12
CA GLU A 47 17.47 -6.58 -11.96
C GLU A 47 17.74 -5.78 -10.68
N ILE A 48 18.05 -4.49 -10.78
CA ILE A 48 18.20 -3.59 -9.63
C ILE A 48 16.85 -3.09 -9.10
N GLN A 49 15.75 -3.29 -9.82
CA GLN A 49 14.44 -2.87 -9.38
C GLN A 49 13.87 -3.83 -8.32
N ILE A 50 13.17 -3.26 -7.35
CA ILE A 50 12.56 -4.03 -6.25
C ILE A 50 11.25 -4.65 -6.76
N PRO A 51 11.06 -5.99 -6.70
CA PRO A 51 9.78 -6.61 -7.03
C PRO A 51 8.62 -6.05 -6.21
N VAL A 52 7.44 -5.88 -6.82
CA VAL A 52 6.25 -5.34 -6.12
C VAL A 52 5.88 -6.17 -4.89
N ILE A 53 6.07 -7.49 -4.92
CA ILE A 53 5.77 -8.36 -3.78
C ILE A 53 6.52 -7.96 -2.50
N ALA A 54 7.71 -7.37 -2.60
CA ALA A 54 8.44 -6.87 -1.43
C ALA A 54 7.71 -5.72 -0.73
N HIS A 55 7.03 -4.86 -1.50
CA HIS A 55 6.16 -3.82 -0.95
C HIS A 55 4.94 -4.42 -0.26
N LEU A 56 4.24 -5.33 -0.93
CA LEU A 56 3.03 -5.96 -0.41
C LEU A 56 3.31 -6.71 0.91
N ALA A 57 4.44 -7.41 0.98
CA ALA A 57 4.90 -8.07 2.20
C ALA A 57 5.21 -7.07 3.34
N ALA A 58 5.84 -5.93 3.02
CA ALA A 58 6.10 -4.89 4.02
C ALA A 58 4.79 -4.27 4.55
N VAL A 59 3.82 -3.96 3.66
CA VAL A 59 2.50 -3.43 4.04
C VAL A 59 1.76 -4.43 4.93
N ALA A 60 1.69 -5.70 4.54
CA ALA A 60 1.07 -6.76 5.33
C ALA A 60 1.75 -6.94 6.70
N SER A 61 3.09 -6.84 6.75
CA SER A 61 3.86 -6.87 8.00
C SER A 61 3.49 -5.71 8.94
N ILE A 62 3.33 -4.50 8.43
CA ILE A 62 2.90 -3.33 9.22
C ILE A 62 1.51 -3.57 9.80
N VAL A 63 0.56 -4.02 8.98
CA VAL A 63 -0.82 -4.35 9.39
C VAL A 63 -0.82 -5.43 10.48
N HIS A 64 -0.09 -6.53 10.26
CA HIS A 64 0.01 -7.61 11.24
C HIS A 64 0.61 -7.14 12.58
N ARG A 65 1.70 -6.36 12.55
CA ARG A 65 2.35 -5.82 13.76
C ARG A 65 1.49 -4.79 14.50
N ALA A 66 0.53 -4.16 13.83
CA ALA A 66 -0.46 -3.29 14.45
C ALA A 66 -1.62 -4.07 15.12
N GLY A 67 -1.61 -5.41 15.04
CA GLY A 67 -2.57 -6.28 15.74
C GLY A 67 -3.87 -6.52 14.97
N TRP A 68 -3.86 -6.35 13.65
CA TRP A 68 -4.99 -6.67 12.80
C TRP A 68 -5.04 -8.18 12.51
N ASP A 69 -6.26 -8.69 12.29
CA ASP A 69 -6.50 -10.12 12.06
C ASP A 69 -6.05 -10.59 10.65
N GLU A 70 -6.16 -11.89 10.42
CA GLU A 70 -5.73 -12.52 9.17
C GLU A 70 -6.46 -12.02 7.94
N THR A 71 -7.71 -11.56 8.07
CA THR A 71 -8.50 -11.01 6.96
C THR A 71 -7.91 -9.70 6.47
N VAL A 72 -7.53 -8.82 7.40
CA VAL A 72 -6.92 -7.52 7.08
C VAL A 72 -5.49 -7.71 6.54
N VAL A 73 -4.74 -8.66 7.10
CA VAL A 73 -3.39 -9.02 6.63
C VAL A 73 -3.44 -9.59 5.19
N ALA A 74 -4.40 -10.49 4.91
CA ALA A 74 -4.60 -11.02 3.56
C ALA A 74 -5.01 -9.92 2.57
N ALA A 75 -5.89 -9.00 2.97
CA ALA A 75 -6.26 -7.84 2.16
C ALA A 75 -5.07 -6.90 1.91
N ALA A 76 -4.17 -6.74 2.88
CA ALA A 76 -2.95 -5.96 2.73
C ALA A 76 -1.97 -6.56 1.70
N TYR A 77 -1.83 -7.89 1.63
CA TYR A 77 -1.09 -8.55 0.54
C TYR A 77 -1.69 -8.30 -0.84
N LEU A 78 -2.99 -8.08 -0.93
CA LEU A 78 -3.74 -8.02 -2.18
C LEU A 78 -4.22 -6.60 -2.54
N HIS A 79 -3.82 -5.57 -1.78
CA HIS A 79 -4.42 -4.23 -1.89
C HIS A 79 -4.27 -3.60 -3.28
N ASP A 80 -3.19 -3.90 -4.01
CA ASP A 80 -2.94 -3.41 -5.37
C ASP A 80 -3.47 -4.36 -6.48
N ALA A 81 -3.92 -5.58 -6.12
CA ALA A 81 -4.20 -6.64 -7.09
C ALA A 81 -5.30 -6.32 -8.12
N ILE A 82 -6.34 -5.54 -7.75
CA ILE A 82 -7.41 -5.13 -8.67
C ILE A 82 -7.15 -3.75 -9.29
N GLU A 83 -6.21 -3.00 -8.76
CA GLU A 83 -5.83 -1.68 -9.25
C GLU A 83 -4.76 -1.78 -10.34
N ASP A 84 -3.77 -2.64 -10.14
CA ASP A 84 -2.62 -2.79 -11.01
C ASP A 84 -2.81 -3.92 -12.03
N MET A 85 -2.21 -3.71 -13.19
CA MET A 85 -2.13 -4.76 -14.22
C MET A 85 -0.95 -5.68 -13.92
N ASN A 86 -1.10 -6.96 -14.25
CA ASN A 86 0.02 -7.89 -14.26
C ASN A 86 0.98 -7.60 -15.43
N GLU A 87 2.09 -8.34 -15.54
CA GLU A 87 3.08 -8.20 -16.63
C GLU A 87 2.48 -8.38 -18.05
N HIS A 88 1.33 -9.07 -18.16
CA HIS A 88 0.61 -9.27 -19.42
C HIS A 88 -0.44 -8.20 -19.71
N GLY A 89 -0.51 -7.13 -18.91
CA GLY A 89 -1.50 -6.05 -19.06
C GLY A 89 -2.94 -6.42 -18.68
N GLN A 90 -3.13 -7.50 -17.93
CA GLN A 90 -4.44 -7.96 -17.48
C GLN A 90 -4.81 -7.35 -16.14
N ARG A 91 -6.11 -7.16 -15.88
CA ARG A 91 -6.68 -6.71 -14.59
C ARG A 91 -7.37 -7.85 -13.88
N LEU A 92 -7.08 -8.02 -12.59
CA LEU A 92 -7.80 -8.97 -11.75
C LEU A 92 -9.21 -8.45 -11.48
N ARG A 93 -10.21 -9.28 -11.78
CA ARG A 93 -11.61 -8.91 -11.56
C ARG A 93 -12.00 -9.20 -10.12
N ARG A 94 -12.83 -8.35 -9.52
CA ARG A 94 -13.36 -8.56 -8.15
C ARG A 94 -13.99 -9.95 -7.96
N LYS A 95 -14.64 -10.50 -9.01
CA LYS A 95 -15.20 -11.85 -8.93
C LYS A 95 -14.11 -12.91 -8.76
N GLN A 96 -13.03 -12.81 -9.53
CA GLN A 96 -11.91 -13.76 -9.44
C GLN A 96 -11.26 -13.69 -8.05
N LEU A 97 -11.03 -12.47 -7.55
CA LEU A 97 -10.49 -12.26 -6.22
C LEU A 97 -11.41 -12.86 -5.15
N ARG A 98 -12.73 -12.62 -5.23
CA ARG A 98 -13.69 -13.18 -4.28
C ARG A 98 -13.75 -14.70 -4.31
N ASP A 99 -13.64 -15.30 -5.48
CA ASP A 99 -13.64 -16.76 -5.63
C ASP A 99 -12.35 -17.38 -5.03
N ALA A 100 -11.24 -16.63 -5.00
CA ALA A 100 -9.96 -17.07 -4.43
C ALA A 100 -9.86 -16.85 -2.91
N VAL A 101 -10.19 -15.67 -2.39
CA VAL A 101 -9.90 -15.28 -0.99
C VAL A 101 -11.14 -14.85 -0.20
N GLY A 102 -12.32 -15.04 -0.75
CA GLY A 102 -13.59 -14.75 -0.08
C GLY A 102 -14.07 -13.31 -0.18
N ALA A 103 -15.30 -13.09 0.29
CA ALA A 103 -16.01 -11.83 0.12
C ALA A 103 -15.43 -10.69 0.97
N GLU A 104 -15.01 -11.00 2.20
CA GLU A 104 -14.55 -9.99 3.16
C GLU A 104 -13.20 -9.39 2.75
N VAL A 105 -12.22 -10.22 2.41
CA VAL A 105 -10.93 -9.76 1.87
C VAL A 105 -11.16 -8.92 0.60
N THR A 106 -12.01 -9.41 -0.31
CA THR A 106 -12.33 -8.67 -1.56
C THR A 106 -12.98 -7.32 -1.28
N ARG A 107 -13.85 -7.22 -0.26
CA ARG A 107 -14.49 -5.97 0.14
C ARG A 107 -13.44 -4.97 0.62
N LEU A 108 -12.50 -5.38 1.46
CA LEU A 108 -11.42 -4.53 1.95
C LEU A 108 -10.50 -4.07 0.81
N VAL A 109 -10.06 -4.99 -0.05
CA VAL A 109 -9.23 -4.66 -1.23
C VAL A 109 -9.95 -3.64 -2.12
N ALA A 110 -11.25 -3.85 -2.41
CA ALA A 110 -12.02 -2.92 -3.21
C ALA A 110 -12.18 -1.54 -2.56
N GLN A 111 -12.22 -1.48 -1.22
CA GLN A 111 -12.35 -0.24 -0.47
C GLN A 111 -11.08 0.63 -0.54
N VAL A 112 -9.90 0.00 -0.58
CA VAL A 112 -8.61 0.68 -0.63
C VAL A 112 -8.06 0.87 -2.06
N SER A 113 -8.77 0.38 -3.07
CA SER A 113 -8.36 0.52 -4.47
C SER A 113 -8.82 1.85 -5.06
N GLU A 114 -7.91 2.55 -5.72
CA GLU A 114 -8.20 3.81 -6.39
C GLU A 114 -9.03 3.59 -7.66
N GLN A 115 -10.13 4.32 -7.82
CA GLN A 115 -10.94 4.28 -9.02
C GLN A 115 -10.32 5.14 -10.13
N LYS A 116 -9.47 4.52 -10.97
CA LYS A 116 -8.69 5.20 -12.01
C LYS A 116 -9.55 5.66 -13.21
N LEU A 117 -10.63 4.95 -13.53
CA LEU A 117 -11.46 5.23 -14.69
C LEU A 117 -12.87 5.72 -14.27
N ASN A 118 -13.47 6.58 -15.13
CA ASN A 118 -14.87 6.94 -15.04
C ASN A 118 -15.78 5.86 -15.68
N ASP A 119 -17.09 6.08 -15.69
CA ASP A 119 -18.07 5.13 -16.26
C ASP A 119 -17.93 4.97 -17.77
N ASP A 120 -17.33 5.95 -18.47
CA ASP A 120 -17.05 5.93 -19.90
C ASP A 120 -15.70 5.23 -20.22
N GLY A 121 -14.97 4.77 -19.19
CA GLY A 121 -13.67 4.09 -19.34
C GLY A 121 -12.49 5.04 -19.55
N GLU A 122 -12.67 6.35 -19.35
CA GLU A 122 -11.62 7.35 -19.47
C GLU A 122 -10.89 7.56 -18.15
N MET A 123 -9.61 7.93 -18.21
CA MET A 123 -8.80 8.20 -17.03
C MET A 123 -9.33 9.44 -16.29
N ARG A 124 -9.72 9.29 -15.03
CA ARG A 124 -10.11 10.41 -14.17
C ARG A 124 -8.92 11.31 -13.86
N HIS A 125 -9.19 12.59 -13.64
CA HIS A 125 -8.16 13.54 -13.21
C HIS A 125 -7.50 13.08 -11.91
N TRP A 126 -6.19 13.32 -11.77
CA TRP A 126 -5.42 12.83 -10.61
C TRP A 126 -6.02 13.26 -9.27
N ARG A 127 -6.38 14.52 -9.15
CA ARG A 127 -6.97 15.08 -7.92
C ARG A 127 -8.29 14.39 -7.55
N ASP A 128 -9.19 14.22 -8.52
CA ASP A 128 -10.49 13.57 -8.30
C ASP A 128 -10.36 12.12 -7.86
N ARG A 129 -9.34 11.42 -8.39
CA ARG A 129 -9.02 10.04 -7.97
C ARG A 129 -8.58 9.99 -6.51
N LYS A 130 -7.69 10.92 -6.10
CA LYS A 130 -7.19 11.02 -4.74
C LYS A 130 -8.28 11.44 -3.75
N GLU A 131 -9.14 12.37 -4.12
CA GLU A 131 -10.29 12.78 -3.30
C GLU A 131 -11.28 11.62 -3.10
N GLY A 132 -11.56 10.84 -4.14
CA GLY A 132 -12.39 9.62 -4.03
C GLY A 132 -11.74 8.56 -3.12
N TYR A 133 -10.43 8.38 -3.20
CA TYR A 133 -9.69 7.48 -2.31
C TYR A 133 -9.76 7.93 -0.85
N LEU A 134 -9.56 9.24 -0.58
CA LEU A 134 -9.67 9.83 0.76
C LEU A 134 -11.06 9.69 1.36
N GLU A 135 -12.09 9.87 0.55
CA GLU A 135 -13.47 9.64 0.98
C GLU A 135 -13.70 8.16 1.32
N GLY A 136 -13.13 7.24 0.56
CA GLY A 136 -13.12 5.81 0.86
C GLY A 136 -12.48 5.50 2.21
N ILE A 137 -11.40 6.18 2.60
CA ILE A 137 -10.80 6.04 3.93
C ILE A 137 -11.74 6.55 5.01
N ARG A 138 -12.34 7.74 4.85
CA ARG A 138 -13.20 8.36 5.87
C ARG A 138 -14.47 7.56 6.14
N THR A 139 -15.10 7.04 5.10
CA THR A 139 -16.42 6.38 5.16
C THR A 139 -16.34 4.86 5.24
N GLY A 140 -15.18 4.30 4.95
CA GLY A 140 -14.92 2.87 5.03
C GLY A 140 -14.75 2.36 6.47
N PRO A 141 -14.49 1.08 6.67
CA PRO A 141 -14.19 0.53 7.97
C PRO A 141 -12.75 0.85 8.42
N PRO A 142 -12.43 0.79 9.73
CA PRO A 142 -11.10 1.06 10.25
C PRO A 142 -10.01 0.13 9.68
N GLU A 143 -10.35 -1.08 9.25
CA GLU A 143 -9.47 -2.02 8.53
C GLU A 143 -8.95 -1.43 7.21
N ALA A 144 -9.81 -0.72 6.47
CA ALA A 144 -9.41 -0.06 5.23
C ALA A 144 -8.46 1.12 5.52
N ALA A 145 -8.72 1.88 6.57
CA ALA A 145 -7.80 2.94 7.03
C ALA A 145 -6.43 2.37 7.44
N ALA A 146 -6.40 1.20 8.10
CA ALA A 146 -5.16 0.53 8.47
C ALA A 146 -4.33 0.12 7.25
N ILE A 147 -4.95 -0.52 6.25
CA ILE A 147 -4.26 -0.90 5.01
C ILE A 147 -3.73 0.34 4.29
N SER A 148 -4.54 1.40 4.19
CA SER A 148 -4.14 2.65 3.55
C SER A 148 -2.98 3.34 4.28
N LEU A 149 -3.00 3.38 5.62
CA LEU A 149 -1.87 3.90 6.41
C LEU A 149 -0.61 3.07 6.20
N ALA A 150 -0.70 1.74 6.25
CA ALA A 150 0.44 0.84 6.07
C ALA A 150 1.09 1.00 4.69
N ASP A 151 0.29 1.07 3.64
CA ASP A 151 0.75 1.33 2.27
C ASP A 151 1.50 2.67 2.19
N LYS A 152 0.92 3.74 2.73
CA LYS A 152 1.53 5.07 2.63
C LYS A 152 2.75 5.24 3.55
N ILE A 153 2.80 4.58 4.71
CA ILE A 153 4.01 4.49 5.54
C ILE A 153 5.16 3.90 4.71
N HIS A 154 4.92 2.76 4.04
CA HIS A 154 5.96 2.13 3.24
C HIS A 154 6.33 2.96 2.00
N ASN A 155 5.36 3.62 1.36
CA ASN A 155 5.61 4.49 0.22
C ASN A 155 6.45 5.70 0.62
N LEU A 156 6.09 6.44 1.68
CA LEU A 156 6.85 7.57 2.22
C LEU A 156 8.28 7.16 2.57
N TRP A 157 8.43 6.04 3.32
CA TRP A 157 9.73 5.51 3.66
C TRP A 157 10.57 5.21 2.42
N SER A 158 9.98 4.61 1.38
CA SER A 158 10.67 4.26 0.14
C SER A 158 11.08 5.51 -0.66
N ILE A 159 10.21 6.52 -0.73
CA ILE A 159 10.49 7.78 -1.43
C ILE A 159 11.60 8.54 -0.70
N ALA A 160 11.49 8.69 0.62
CA ALA A 160 12.52 9.37 1.42
C ALA A 160 13.90 8.69 1.29
N GLN A 161 13.95 7.35 1.28
CA GLN A 161 15.20 6.60 1.05
C GLN A 161 15.81 6.91 -0.33
N SER A 162 15.00 7.00 -1.39
CA SER A 162 15.48 7.30 -2.72
C SER A 162 16.01 8.74 -2.82
N LEU A 163 15.28 9.72 -2.25
CA LEU A 163 15.74 11.13 -2.19
C LEU A 163 17.04 11.26 -1.41
N GLU A 164 17.16 10.62 -0.24
CA GLU A 164 18.39 10.63 0.57
C GLU A 164 19.58 10.00 -0.15
N ALA A 165 19.34 9.06 -1.08
CA ALA A 165 20.35 8.46 -1.93
C ALA A 165 20.71 9.34 -3.16
N GLY A 166 19.97 10.42 -3.41
CA GLY A 166 20.13 11.29 -4.57
C GLY A 166 19.47 10.79 -5.85
N ASP A 167 18.48 9.87 -5.72
CA ASP A 167 17.70 9.37 -6.86
C ASP A 167 16.58 10.35 -7.20
N ASP A 168 16.38 10.68 -8.47
CA ASP A 168 15.25 11.48 -8.97
C ASP A 168 13.96 10.65 -9.00
N ILE A 169 13.52 10.19 -7.81
CA ILE A 169 12.33 9.36 -7.69
C ILE A 169 11.05 10.15 -8.02
N LEU A 170 11.02 11.47 -7.78
CA LEU A 170 9.86 12.30 -8.02
C LEU A 170 9.46 12.33 -9.48
N ALA A 171 10.43 12.34 -10.42
CA ALA A 171 10.17 12.28 -11.85
C ALA A 171 9.40 10.99 -12.27
N ALA A 172 9.52 9.91 -11.49
CA ALA A 172 8.81 8.66 -11.73
C ALA A 172 7.41 8.63 -11.08
N LEU A 173 7.07 9.52 -10.15
CA LEU A 173 5.79 9.55 -9.46
C LEU A 173 4.72 10.31 -10.26
N SER A 174 3.46 10.08 -9.91
CA SER A 174 2.32 10.86 -10.43
C SER A 174 2.08 12.06 -9.51
N GLY A 175 2.30 13.26 -10.03
CA GLY A 175 2.25 14.51 -9.27
C GLY A 175 3.64 14.91 -8.75
N ASP A 176 3.80 16.23 -8.59
CA ASP A 176 5.02 16.84 -8.05
C ASP A 176 5.14 16.69 -6.53
N ALA A 177 6.20 17.23 -5.94
CA ALA A 177 6.45 17.18 -4.50
C ALA A 177 5.31 17.76 -3.66
N GLU A 178 4.69 18.87 -4.10
CA GLU A 178 3.58 19.53 -3.42
C GLU A 178 2.32 18.64 -3.45
N ALA A 179 2.02 18.03 -4.59
CA ALA A 179 0.91 17.08 -4.75
C ALA A 179 1.11 15.83 -3.88
N GLN A 180 2.34 15.30 -3.78
CA GLN A 180 2.67 14.19 -2.92
C GLN A 180 2.49 14.55 -1.44
N ARG A 181 3.01 15.71 -0.99
CA ARG A 181 2.84 16.22 0.37
C ARG A 181 1.36 16.31 0.72
N TRP A 182 0.60 17.07 -0.08
CA TRP A 182 -0.84 17.23 0.13
C TRP A 182 -1.56 15.89 0.27
N PHE A 183 -1.26 14.93 -0.61
CA PHE A 183 -1.96 13.65 -0.59
C PHE A 183 -1.66 12.85 0.68
N HIS A 184 -0.40 12.81 1.12
CA HIS A 184 -0.03 12.06 2.33
C HIS A 184 -0.59 12.72 3.60
N GLU A 185 -0.54 14.04 3.72
CA GLU A 185 -1.19 14.78 4.80
C GLU A 185 -2.70 14.48 4.85
N ALA A 186 -3.36 14.50 3.69
CA ALA A 186 -4.79 14.23 3.59
C ALA A 186 -5.16 12.77 3.93
N VAL A 187 -4.29 11.79 3.66
CA VAL A 187 -4.48 10.39 4.09
C VAL A 187 -4.40 10.29 5.61
N LEU A 188 -3.40 10.92 6.23
CA LEU A 188 -3.28 10.92 7.69
C LEU A 188 -4.51 11.56 8.33
N GLU A 189 -4.96 12.70 7.82
CA GLU A 189 -6.16 13.38 8.33
C GLU A 189 -7.43 12.54 8.12
N ALA A 190 -7.61 11.92 6.95
CA ALA A 190 -8.76 11.05 6.66
C ALA A 190 -8.83 9.85 7.62
N SER A 191 -7.69 9.30 8.05
CA SER A 191 -7.63 8.20 9.00
C SER A 191 -8.17 8.54 10.38
N ARG A 192 -8.22 9.83 10.75
CA ARG A 192 -8.73 10.33 12.06
C ARG A 192 -10.25 10.21 12.19
N ALA A 193 -10.94 9.87 11.11
CA ALA A 193 -12.37 9.55 11.17
C ALA A 193 -12.68 8.28 12.00
N HIS A 194 -11.66 7.50 12.36
CA HIS A 194 -11.80 6.23 13.07
C HIS A 194 -11.14 6.27 14.45
N ASP A 195 -11.86 5.82 15.48
CA ASP A 195 -11.40 5.77 16.88
C ASP A 195 -10.76 4.43 17.29
N ASP A 196 -10.41 3.57 16.32
CA ASP A 196 -9.77 2.30 16.63
C ASP A 196 -8.34 2.54 17.19
N PRO A 197 -8.03 2.05 18.42
CA PRO A 197 -6.75 2.31 19.07
C PRO A 197 -5.55 1.71 18.33
N ARG A 198 -5.76 0.69 17.48
CA ARG A 198 -4.71 0.07 16.65
C ARG A 198 -4.19 1.01 15.57
N LEU A 199 -4.96 2.03 15.19
CA LEU A 199 -4.55 3.04 14.21
C LEU A 199 -3.57 4.08 14.80
N GLU A 200 -3.57 4.29 16.10
CA GLU A 200 -2.74 5.35 16.71
C GLU A 200 -1.23 5.13 16.53
N PRO A 201 -0.66 3.94 16.79
CA PRO A 201 0.75 3.70 16.49
C PRO A 201 1.06 3.78 14.99
N MET A 202 0.09 3.47 14.12
CA MET A 202 0.25 3.61 12.67
C MET A 202 0.28 5.08 12.25
N ARG A 203 -0.59 5.94 12.80
CA ARG A 203 -0.59 7.40 12.58
C ARG A 203 0.72 8.03 13.04
N THR A 204 1.21 7.65 14.22
CA THR A 204 2.49 8.10 14.75
C THR A 204 3.64 7.74 13.82
N ARG A 205 3.67 6.49 13.34
CA ARG A 205 4.69 6.07 12.38
C ARG A 205 4.56 6.78 11.03
N PHE A 206 3.35 6.98 10.56
CA PHE A 206 3.07 7.72 9.33
C PHE A 206 3.63 9.15 9.41
N GLN A 207 3.34 9.87 10.52
CA GLN A 207 3.87 11.22 10.72
C GLN A 207 5.40 11.23 10.70
N THR A 208 6.05 10.27 11.33
CA THR A 208 7.52 10.13 11.30
C THR A 208 8.06 10.00 9.87
N GLU A 209 7.41 9.20 9.02
CA GLU A 209 7.85 9.05 7.63
C GLU A 209 7.51 10.27 6.76
N LEU A 210 6.43 10.97 7.07
CA LEU A 210 6.07 12.23 6.41
C LEU A 210 7.10 13.31 6.72
N ASP A 211 7.46 13.50 7.99
CA ASP A 211 8.49 14.46 8.43
C ASP A 211 9.85 14.15 7.76
N ARG A 212 10.18 12.85 7.63
CA ARG A 212 11.39 12.41 6.94
C ARG A 212 11.38 12.73 5.45
N PHE A 213 10.25 12.49 4.79
CA PHE A 213 10.06 12.83 3.38
C PHE A 213 10.21 14.35 3.15
N GLU A 214 9.61 15.18 4.00
CA GLU A 214 9.74 16.63 3.93
C GLU A 214 11.20 17.08 4.11
N THR A 215 11.89 16.51 5.11
CA THR A 215 13.31 16.79 5.34
C THR A 215 14.19 16.38 4.14
N ALA A 216 13.85 15.29 3.46
CA ALA A 216 14.59 14.84 2.29
C ALA A 216 14.38 15.78 1.09
N LEU A 217 13.16 16.33 0.91
CA LEU A 217 12.86 17.32 -0.13
C LEU A 217 13.62 18.63 0.03
N GLU A 218 13.89 19.06 1.27
CA GLU A 218 14.61 20.31 1.54
C GLU A 218 16.12 20.22 1.22
N ARG A 219 16.64 19.02 0.99
CA ARG A 219 18.08 18.79 0.70
C ARG A 219 18.40 18.73 -0.80
N GLU A 220 17.40 18.67 -1.65
CA GLU A 220 17.53 18.80 -3.10
C GLU A 220 17.62 20.28 -3.53
#